data_4a738f1b952490d593331668fc8b5a04
#
_entry.id   4a738f1b952490d593331668fc8b5a04
#
_cell.length_a   1.000
_cell.length_b   1.000
_cell.length_c   1.000
_cell.angle_alpha   90.00
_cell.angle_beta   90.00
_cell.angle_gamma   90.00
#
_symmetry.space_group_name_H-M   'P 1'
#
loop_
_entity.id
_entity.type
_entity.pdbx_description
1 polymer ?
#
loop_
_entity_poly.entity_id
_entity_poly.type
_entity_poly.pdbx_seq_one_letter_code
_entity_poly.pdbx_strand_id
1 'polypeptide(L)'
;EAAVDWLRTKGLAKAAKKSGRTAAEGLVAVKVEGGHGVAVEVNSETDFVGKNADFQKMVAGIANAAVSVSDIDALNAADMGGKPVSTVITDAIATIGENMSVRRMQSIDGDLVVSYVHNAAAPDMGKIGVLVAMTGGDEALGKQIAMHIAAVNPASLSEEDLDPAVVEKEKQVQMDIARESGKPEA
;
A
#
# COMPACT_ATOMS: atom_id res chain seq x y z
N GLU A 1 11.87 29.82 -19.30
CA GLU A 1 11.52 28.55 -19.96
C GLU A 1 12.75 27.63 -20.08
N ALA A 2 13.83 28.01 -20.79
CA ALA A 2 15.00 27.15 -21.03
C ALA A 2 15.65 26.57 -19.74
N ALA A 3 15.69 27.32 -18.64
CA ALA A 3 16.22 26.84 -17.36
C ALA A 3 15.33 25.78 -16.71
N VAL A 4 14.02 25.92 -16.84
CA VAL A 4 13.05 24.93 -16.34
C VAL A 4 13.16 23.63 -17.15
N ASP A 5 13.25 23.73 -18.46
CA ASP A 5 13.42 22.56 -19.34
C ASP A 5 14.75 21.84 -19.08
N TRP A 6 15.80 22.60 -18.84
CA TRP A 6 17.10 22.04 -18.46
C TRP A 6 17.04 21.30 -17.12
N LEU A 7 16.42 21.89 -16.09
CA LEU A 7 16.23 21.26 -14.79
C LEU A 7 15.37 19.99 -14.88
N ARG A 8 14.32 20.04 -15.68
CA ARG A 8 13.45 18.88 -15.96
C ARG A 8 14.24 17.77 -16.65
N THR A 9 15.00 18.08 -17.67
CA THR A 9 15.87 17.11 -18.36
C THR A 9 16.88 16.48 -17.42
N LYS A 10 17.50 17.26 -16.52
CA LYS A 10 18.44 16.76 -15.51
C LYS A 10 17.75 15.89 -14.47
N GLY A 11 16.53 16.24 -14.06
CA GLY A 11 15.69 15.42 -13.16
C GLY A 11 15.35 14.06 -13.75
N LEU A 12 14.88 14.02 -14.99
CA LEU A 12 14.61 12.79 -15.74
C LEU A 12 15.85 11.91 -15.87
N ALA A 13 17.02 12.50 -16.18
CA ALA A 13 18.26 11.74 -16.30
C ALA A 13 18.71 11.15 -14.93
N LYS A 14 18.48 11.88 -13.82
CA LYS A 14 18.75 11.36 -12.47
C LYS A 14 17.81 10.22 -12.11
N ALA A 15 16.52 10.35 -12.38
CA ALA A 15 15.53 9.31 -12.14
C ALA A 15 15.83 8.03 -12.95
N ALA A 16 16.14 8.18 -14.24
CA ALA A 16 16.53 7.07 -15.11
C ALA A 16 17.73 6.29 -14.57
N LYS A 17 18.76 6.98 -14.05
CA LYS A 17 19.94 6.32 -13.47
C LYS A 17 19.63 5.53 -12.18
N LYS A 18 18.51 5.81 -11.53
CA LYS A 18 18.12 5.17 -10.26
C LYS A 18 17.06 4.11 -10.45
N SER A 19 16.39 4.05 -11.58
CA SER A 19 15.25 3.13 -11.83
C SER A 19 15.59 1.64 -11.66
N GLY A 20 16.86 1.25 -11.81
CA GLY A 20 17.33 -0.13 -11.58
C GLY A 20 17.66 -0.45 -10.12
N ARG A 21 17.53 0.49 -9.18
CA ARG A 21 17.82 0.24 -7.77
C ARG A 21 16.60 -0.35 -7.09
N THR A 22 16.82 -1.29 -6.18
CA THR A 22 15.72 -1.91 -5.41
C THR A 22 15.10 -0.87 -4.48
N ALA A 23 13.80 -0.67 -4.59
CA ALA A 23 12.98 0.16 -3.73
C ALA A 23 11.94 -0.75 -3.06
N ALA A 24 12.23 -1.21 -1.85
CA ALA A 24 11.40 -2.17 -1.10
C ALA A 24 10.92 -1.59 0.25
N GLU A 25 11.42 -0.43 0.63
CA GLU A 25 10.96 0.36 1.77
C GLU A 25 9.90 1.37 1.34
N GLY A 26 9.53 2.30 2.19
CA GLY A 26 8.56 3.35 1.91
C GLY A 26 7.34 3.29 2.82
N LEU A 27 6.19 3.71 2.31
CA LEU A 27 4.94 3.83 3.07
C LEU A 27 3.75 3.26 2.30
N VAL A 28 2.81 2.71 3.05
CA VAL A 28 1.43 2.49 2.61
C VAL A 28 0.59 3.64 3.14
N ALA A 29 -0.23 4.25 2.30
CA ALA A 29 -1.24 5.22 2.72
C ALA A 29 -2.64 4.70 2.39
N VAL A 30 -3.60 5.03 3.26
CA VAL A 30 -5.00 4.68 3.10
C VAL A 30 -5.85 5.95 3.05
N LYS A 31 -6.94 5.90 2.31
CA LYS A 31 -7.94 6.97 2.29
C LYS A 31 -9.33 6.36 2.20
N VAL A 32 -10.25 6.86 3.00
CA VAL A 32 -11.65 6.44 2.97
C VAL A 32 -12.52 7.67 2.75
N GLU A 33 -13.43 7.59 1.79
CA GLU A 33 -14.44 8.61 1.51
C GLU A 33 -15.81 7.95 1.37
N GLY A 34 -16.67 8.12 2.37
CA GLY A 34 -17.97 7.44 2.44
C GLY A 34 -17.79 5.91 2.45
N GLY A 35 -18.45 5.25 1.49
CA GLY A 35 -18.38 3.79 1.31
C GLY A 35 -17.25 3.32 0.38
N HIS A 36 -16.30 4.19 0.02
CA HIS A 36 -15.16 3.86 -0.84
C HIS A 36 -13.85 4.02 -0.08
N GLY A 37 -12.96 3.03 -0.18
CA GLY A 37 -11.63 3.06 0.43
C GLY A 37 -10.54 2.69 -0.55
N VAL A 38 -9.39 3.37 -0.46
CA VAL A 38 -8.20 3.08 -1.27
C VAL A 38 -6.97 2.91 -0.39
N ALA A 39 -6.08 2.03 -0.81
CA ALA A 39 -4.75 1.87 -0.25
C ALA A 39 -3.72 1.95 -1.36
N VAL A 40 -2.65 2.71 -1.15
CA VAL A 40 -1.54 2.85 -2.09
C VAL A 40 -0.23 2.51 -1.39
N GLU A 41 0.64 1.77 -2.06
CA GLU A 41 2.01 1.51 -1.61
C GLU A 41 2.98 2.31 -2.47
N VAL A 42 3.73 3.20 -1.84
CA VAL A 42 4.77 4.01 -2.47
C VAL A 42 6.12 3.59 -1.89
N ASN A 43 6.94 2.98 -2.73
CA ASN A 43 8.24 2.47 -2.31
C ASN A 43 9.37 3.49 -2.48
N SER A 44 10.38 3.35 -1.63
CA SER A 44 11.68 4.02 -1.64
C SER A 44 12.80 3.02 -1.37
N GLU A 45 14.07 3.43 -1.54
CA GLU A 45 15.22 2.55 -1.30
C GLU A 45 15.43 2.29 0.19
N THR A 46 15.27 3.32 1.05
CA THR A 46 15.52 3.24 2.49
C THR A 46 14.31 3.62 3.33
N ASP A 47 14.28 3.15 4.57
CA ASP A 47 13.24 3.48 5.56
C ASP A 47 13.32 4.93 6.07
N PHE A 48 14.48 5.58 5.94
CA PHE A 48 14.66 6.98 6.31
C PHE A 48 13.75 7.90 5.52
N VAL A 49 13.52 7.61 4.24
CA VAL A 49 12.64 8.39 3.37
C VAL A 49 11.20 8.39 3.89
N GLY A 50 10.74 7.31 4.50
CA GLY A 50 9.43 7.25 5.13
C GLY A 50 9.20 8.30 6.24
N LYS A 51 10.27 8.87 6.81
CA LYS A 51 10.22 9.94 7.82
C LYS A 51 10.38 11.34 7.22
N ASN A 52 10.65 11.44 5.92
CA ASN A 52 10.82 12.71 5.22
C ASN A 52 9.45 13.35 4.97
N ALA A 53 9.29 14.62 5.39
CA ALA A 53 8.01 15.32 5.30
C ALA A 53 7.54 15.53 3.85
N ASP A 54 8.45 15.77 2.89
CA ASP A 54 8.11 15.96 1.48
C ASP A 54 7.65 14.63 0.86
N PHE A 55 8.29 13.52 1.23
CA PHE A 55 7.86 12.18 0.83
C PHE A 55 6.47 11.86 1.39
N GLN A 56 6.23 12.10 2.68
CA GLN A 56 4.92 11.89 3.31
C GLN A 56 3.83 12.74 2.65
N LYS A 57 4.11 14.00 2.36
CA LYS A 57 3.19 14.89 1.64
C LYS A 57 2.88 14.38 0.24
N MET A 58 3.88 13.89 -0.49
CA MET A 58 3.70 13.27 -1.80
C MET A 58 2.82 12.02 -1.69
N VAL A 59 3.10 11.12 -0.75
CA VAL A 59 2.33 9.88 -0.54
C VAL A 59 0.87 10.19 -0.19
N ALA A 60 0.61 11.18 0.66
CA ALA A 60 -0.75 11.64 0.96
C ALA A 60 -1.46 12.19 -0.28
N GLY A 61 -0.77 12.96 -1.12
CA GLY A 61 -1.32 13.44 -2.38
C GLY A 61 -1.65 12.31 -3.35
N ILE A 62 -0.80 11.29 -3.43
CA ILE A 62 -1.04 10.09 -4.26
C ILE A 62 -2.27 9.33 -3.76
N ALA A 63 -2.41 9.15 -2.43
CA ALA A 63 -3.60 8.50 -1.85
C ALA A 63 -4.89 9.27 -2.13
N ASN A 64 -4.85 10.61 -2.08
CA ASN A 64 -5.99 11.43 -2.46
C ASN A 64 -6.34 11.29 -3.95
N ALA A 65 -5.36 11.26 -4.85
CA ALA A 65 -5.59 11.04 -6.29
C ALA A 65 -6.15 9.64 -6.58
N ALA A 66 -5.76 8.65 -5.78
CA ALA A 66 -6.20 7.26 -5.94
C ALA A 66 -7.71 7.07 -5.73
N VAL A 67 -8.37 7.91 -4.93
CA VAL A 67 -9.83 7.82 -4.68
C VAL A 67 -10.66 7.92 -5.97
N SER A 68 -10.16 8.62 -6.98
CA SER A 68 -10.91 8.91 -8.21
C SER A 68 -10.52 8.04 -9.40
N VAL A 69 -9.69 7.01 -9.21
CA VAL A 69 -9.17 6.18 -10.29
C VAL A 69 -9.28 4.69 -9.95
N SER A 70 -9.31 3.83 -10.96
CA SER A 70 -9.58 2.40 -10.81
C SER A 70 -8.33 1.52 -10.76
N ASP A 71 -7.20 2.01 -11.24
CA ASP A 71 -5.99 1.22 -11.39
C ASP A 71 -4.70 2.07 -11.32
N ILE A 72 -3.58 1.39 -11.28
CA ILE A 72 -2.26 2.02 -11.13
C ILE A 72 -1.86 2.87 -12.34
N ASP A 73 -2.29 2.52 -13.55
CA ASP A 73 -1.95 3.27 -14.76
C ASP A 73 -2.72 4.59 -14.78
N ALA A 74 -4.01 4.55 -14.46
CA ALA A 74 -4.82 5.74 -14.25
C ALA A 74 -4.28 6.61 -13.11
N LEU A 75 -3.83 6.01 -11.99
CA LEU A 75 -3.22 6.74 -10.90
C LEU A 75 -1.93 7.45 -11.32
N ASN A 76 -1.06 6.79 -12.06
CA ASN A 76 0.18 7.40 -12.56
C ASN A 76 -0.06 8.58 -13.51
N ALA A 77 -1.19 8.57 -14.23
CA ALA A 77 -1.62 9.64 -15.11
C ALA A 77 -2.46 10.73 -14.42
N ALA A 78 -2.98 10.46 -13.22
CA ALA A 78 -3.86 11.38 -12.49
C ALA A 78 -3.17 12.69 -12.16
N ASP A 79 -3.93 13.79 -12.23
CA ASP A 79 -3.42 15.11 -11.88
C ASP A 79 -3.18 15.25 -10.38
N MET A 80 -2.00 15.73 -10.04
CA MET A 80 -1.60 16.04 -8.67
C MET A 80 -0.97 17.43 -8.63
N GLY A 81 -1.83 18.44 -8.57
CA GLY A 81 -1.40 19.84 -8.50
C GLY A 81 -0.83 20.37 -9.82
N GLY A 82 -1.44 20.02 -10.96
CA GLY A 82 -1.06 20.47 -12.30
C GLY A 82 -0.01 19.61 -12.99
N LYS A 83 0.34 18.46 -12.39
CA LYS A 83 1.27 17.48 -12.96
C LYS A 83 0.74 16.05 -12.76
N PRO A 84 1.01 15.12 -13.68
CA PRO A 84 0.77 13.70 -13.43
C PRO A 84 1.52 13.19 -12.20
N VAL A 85 0.95 12.24 -11.47
CA VAL A 85 1.59 11.54 -10.33
C VAL A 85 2.98 11.03 -10.73
N SER A 86 3.12 10.40 -11.89
CA SER A 86 4.40 9.92 -12.42
C SER A 86 5.47 11.01 -12.53
N THR A 87 5.08 12.24 -12.89
CA THR A 87 5.99 13.38 -12.94
C THR A 87 6.37 13.85 -11.53
N VAL A 88 5.42 13.89 -10.59
CA VAL A 88 5.68 14.25 -9.20
C VAL A 88 6.67 13.28 -8.56
N ILE A 89 6.54 11.97 -8.81
CA ILE A 89 7.49 10.95 -8.34
C ILE A 89 8.88 11.18 -8.97
N THR A 90 8.95 11.46 -10.27
CA THR A 90 10.23 11.75 -10.94
C THR A 90 10.93 12.98 -10.34
N ASP A 91 10.18 14.04 -10.05
CA ASP A 91 10.69 15.23 -9.38
C ASP A 91 11.20 14.91 -7.95
N ALA A 92 10.48 14.04 -7.22
CA ALA A 92 10.89 13.58 -5.90
C ALA A 92 12.18 12.74 -5.95
N ILE A 93 12.33 11.84 -6.92
CA ILE A 93 13.56 11.08 -7.14
C ILE A 93 14.74 12.02 -7.39
N ALA A 94 14.54 13.07 -8.18
CA ALA A 94 15.60 14.05 -8.47
C ALA A 94 16.02 14.85 -7.25
N THR A 95 15.07 15.13 -6.33
CA THR A 95 15.25 15.97 -5.14
C THR A 95 15.77 15.16 -3.95
N ILE A 96 15.08 14.09 -3.58
CA ILE A 96 15.40 13.23 -2.43
C ILE A 96 16.61 12.34 -2.74
N GLY A 97 16.74 11.92 -3.99
CA GLY A 97 17.94 11.20 -4.43
C GLY A 97 17.85 9.67 -4.32
N GLU A 98 16.67 9.11 -4.08
CA GLU A 98 16.41 7.67 -4.07
C GLU A 98 15.46 7.25 -5.20
N ASN A 99 15.51 5.99 -5.61
CA ASN A 99 14.51 5.41 -6.48
C ASN A 99 13.17 5.32 -5.74
N MET A 100 12.09 5.69 -6.42
CA MET A 100 10.73 5.67 -5.88
C MET A 100 9.73 5.25 -6.94
N SER A 101 8.66 4.57 -6.51
CA SER A 101 7.56 4.22 -7.40
C SER A 101 6.27 3.99 -6.61
N VAL A 102 5.14 4.20 -7.25
CA VAL A 102 3.88 3.58 -6.80
C VAL A 102 3.98 2.12 -7.21
N ARG A 103 4.02 1.23 -6.23
CA ARG A 103 4.13 -0.20 -6.46
C ARG A 103 2.80 -0.84 -6.79
N ARG A 104 1.77 -0.47 -6.02
CA ARG A 104 0.42 -1.01 -6.17
C ARG A 104 -0.61 -0.10 -5.52
N MET A 105 -1.84 -0.26 -5.97
CA MET A 105 -3.03 0.27 -5.31
C MET A 105 -4.12 -0.79 -5.25
N GLN A 106 -4.99 -0.65 -4.29
CA GLN A 106 -6.22 -1.44 -4.17
C GLN A 106 -7.34 -0.53 -3.71
N SER A 107 -8.55 -0.80 -4.16
CA SER A 107 -9.75 -0.12 -3.69
C SER A 107 -10.79 -1.14 -3.25
N ILE A 108 -11.69 -0.72 -2.37
CA ILE A 108 -12.79 -1.52 -1.84
C ILE A 108 -14.00 -0.63 -1.64
N ASP A 109 -15.19 -1.18 -1.92
CA ASP A 109 -16.46 -0.51 -1.74
C ASP A 109 -17.35 -1.29 -0.78
N GLY A 110 -18.19 -0.60 0.00
CA GLY A 110 -19.14 -1.22 0.91
C GLY A 110 -20.03 -0.21 1.61
N ASP A 111 -21.01 -0.71 2.37
CA ASP A 111 -21.91 0.15 3.15
C ASP A 111 -21.15 0.93 4.23
N LEU A 112 -20.15 0.29 4.80
CA LEU A 112 -19.19 0.87 5.75
C LEU A 112 -17.78 0.41 5.38
N VAL A 113 -16.90 1.35 5.09
CA VAL A 113 -15.47 1.07 4.87
C VAL A 113 -14.65 1.67 6.00
N VAL A 114 -13.78 0.84 6.59
CA VAL A 114 -12.90 1.21 7.70
C VAL A 114 -11.45 0.97 7.30
N SER A 115 -10.58 1.88 7.67
CA SER A 115 -9.13 1.74 7.47
C SER A 115 -8.38 1.60 8.79
N TYR A 116 -7.25 0.91 8.72
CA TYR A 116 -6.29 0.83 9.81
C TYR A 116 -4.85 0.89 9.25
N VAL A 117 -4.01 1.64 9.93
CA VAL A 117 -2.57 1.71 9.62
C VAL A 117 -1.77 1.25 10.82
N HIS A 118 -0.92 0.24 10.60
CA HIS A 118 0.00 -0.25 11.62
C HIS A 118 1.38 0.37 11.44
N ASN A 119 2.07 0.66 12.56
CA ASN A 119 3.34 1.39 12.58
C ASN A 119 3.24 2.70 11.80
N ALA A 120 2.27 3.53 12.19
CA ALA A 120 2.01 4.81 11.56
C ALA A 120 3.23 5.73 11.64
N ALA A 121 3.61 6.29 10.49
CA ALA A 121 4.65 7.31 10.37
C ALA A 121 4.06 8.72 10.37
N ALA A 122 2.81 8.85 9.89
CA ALA A 122 1.99 10.07 9.88
C ALA A 122 0.51 9.66 9.81
N PRO A 123 -0.46 10.59 9.90
CA PRO A 123 -1.87 10.27 9.73
C PRO A 123 -2.12 9.49 8.43
N ASP A 124 -2.88 8.40 8.55
CA ASP A 124 -3.31 7.52 7.46
C ASP A 124 -2.18 6.90 6.63
N MET A 125 -0.95 6.90 7.12
CA MET A 125 0.17 6.25 6.44
C MET A 125 1.18 5.61 7.40
N GLY A 126 1.74 4.47 6.98
CA GLY A 126 2.69 3.68 7.77
C GLY A 126 3.22 2.48 7.00
N LYS A 127 3.54 1.41 7.74
CA LYS A 127 4.16 0.21 7.13
C LYS A 127 3.13 -0.81 6.63
N ILE A 128 1.97 -0.91 7.27
CA ILE A 128 0.87 -1.81 6.86
C ILE A 128 -0.40 -0.99 6.83
N GLY A 129 -1.12 -1.04 5.72
CA GLY A 129 -2.45 -0.46 5.56
C GLY A 129 -3.48 -1.57 5.34
N VAL A 130 -4.61 -1.49 6.01
CA VAL A 130 -5.72 -2.43 5.88
C VAL A 130 -7.00 -1.65 5.60
N LEU A 131 -7.79 -2.16 4.67
CA LEU A 131 -9.14 -1.71 4.39
C LEU A 131 -10.11 -2.86 4.67
N VAL A 132 -11.21 -2.55 5.33
CA VAL A 132 -12.30 -3.51 5.60
C VAL A 132 -13.62 -2.88 5.14
N ALA A 133 -14.30 -3.56 4.22
CA ALA A 133 -15.67 -3.22 3.84
C ALA A 133 -16.64 -4.17 4.52
N MET A 134 -17.71 -3.61 5.08
CA MET A 134 -18.69 -4.38 5.85
C MET A 134 -20.11 -4.02 5.45
N THR A 135 -21.01 -5.01 5.55
CA THR A 135 -22.45 -4.81 5.57
C THR A 135 -22.93 -5.03 7.00
N GLY A 136 -23.39 -3.96 7.66
CA GLY A 136 -23.71 -3.98 9.09
C GLY A 136 -22.47 -3.81 9.98
N GLY A 137 -22.69 -3.83 11.30
CA GLY A 137 -21.65 -3.51 12.28
C GLY A 137 -21.43 -2.00 12.45
N ASP A 138 -20.35 -1.65 13.13
CA ASP A 138 -19.94 -0.27 13.37
C ASP A 138 -18.44 -0.07 13.08
N GLU A 139 -18.01 1.17 13.10
CA GLU A 139 -16.60 1.54 12.86
C GLU A 139 -15.65 0.89 13.88
N ALA A 140 -16.08 0.71 15.13
CA ALA A 140 -15.26 0.10 16.18
C ALA A 140 -14.98 -1.37 15.88
N LEU A 141 -16.00 -2.12 15.45
CA LEU A 141 -15.86 -3.51 15.00
C LEU A 141 -14.95 -3.58 13.77
N GLY A 142 -15.15 -2.71 12.77
CA GLY A 142 -14.31 -2.66 11.57
C GLY A 142 -12.84 -2.41 11.89
N LYS A 143 -12.55 -1.52 12.83
CA LYS A 143 -11.18 -1.28 13.30
C LYS A 143 -10.57 -2.50 14.01
N GLN A 144 -11.33 -3.21 14.84
CA GLN A 144 -10.86 -4.43 15.47
C GLN A 144 -10.52 -5.51 14.45
N ILE A 145 -11.38 -5.70 13.43
CA ILE A 145 -11.12 -6.62 12.33
C ILE A 145 -9.85 -6.21 11.55
N ALA A 146 -9.73 -4.92 11.21
CA ALA A 146 -8.56 -4.41 10.48
C ALA A 146 -7.26 -4.58 11.26
N MET A 147 -7.28 -4.37 12.59
CA MET A 147 -6.13 -4.63 13.47
C MET A 147 -5.77 -6.11 13.50
N HIS A 148 -6.76 -7.00 13.57
CA HIS A 148 -6.55 -8.44 13.51
C HIS A 148 -5.93 -8.87 12.18
N ILE A 149 -6.45 -8.37 11.05
CA ILE A 149 -5.89 -8.61 9.72
C ILE A 149 -4.43 -8.15 9.63
N ALA A 150 -4.12 -6.97 10.15
CA ALA A 150 -2.74 -6.46 10.16
C ALA A 150 -1.79 -7.35 10.97
N ALA A 151 -2.26 -7.95 12.06
CA ALA A 151 -1.46 -8.81 12.92
C ALA A 151 -1.27 -10.22 12.36
N VAL A 152 -2.33 -10.82 11.78
CA VAL A 152 -2.36 -12.22 11.34
C VAL A 152 -1.88 -12.37 9.90
N ASN A 153 -2.03 -11.31 9.08
CA ASN A 153 -1.71 -11.32 7.66
C ASN A 153 -2.36 -12.50 6.92
N PRO A 154 -3.71 -12.63 6.94
CA PRO A 154 -4.39 -13.76 6.34
C PRO A 154 -4.14 -13.82 4.83
N ALA A 155 -4.07 -15.04 4.30
CA ALA A 155 -3.81 -15.25 2.88
C ALA A 155 -5.05 -14.94 2.00
N SER A 156 -6.26 -15.04 2.58
CA SER A 156 -7.53 -14.76 1.88
C SER A 156 -8.62 -14.34 2.87
N LEU A 157 -9.76 -13.90 2.35
CA LEU A 157 -10.95 -13.60 3.13
C LEU A 157 -11.65 -14.86 3.62
N SER A 158 -11.71 -15.91 2.77
CA SER A 158 -12.32 -17.19 3.09
C SER A 158 -11.43 -18.36 2.63
N GLU A 159 -11.73 -19.58 3.11
CA GLU A 159 -11.03 -20.81 2.68
C GLU A 159 -11.26 -21.09 1.18
N GLU A 160 -12.42 -20.71 0.66
CA GLU A 160 -12.79 -20.91 -0.75
C GLU A 160 -11.91 -20.10 -1.72
N ASP A 161 -11.33 -19.02 -1.24
CA ASP A 161 -10.42 -18.15 -2.02
C ASP A 161 -8.96 -18.63 -2.01
N LEU A 162 -8.67 -19.71 -1.24
CA LEU A 162 -7.33 -20.28 -1.16
C LEU A 162 -7.07 -21.29 -2.28
N ASP A 163 -5.82 -21.38 -2.71
CA ASP A 163 -5.37 -22.49 -3.54
C ASP A 163 -5.57 -23.82 -2.76
N PRO A 164 -6.33 -24.79 -3.28
CA PRO A 164 -6.53 -26.08 -2.63
C PRO A 164 -5.23 -26.81 -2.24
N ALA A 165 -4.15 -26.60 -3.01
CA ALA A 165 -2.85 -27.18 -2.68
C ALA A 165 -2.23 -26.58 -1.40
N VAL A 166 -2.48 -25.29 -1.13
CA VAL A 166 -2.07 -24.63 0.12
C VAL A 166 -2.85 -25.18 1.30
N VAL A 167 -4.18 -25.33 1.13
CA VAL A 167 -5.05 -25.88 2.17
C VAL A 167 -4.64 -27.32 2.53
N GLU A 168 -4.43 -28.17 1.54
CA GLU A 168 -4.05 -29.57 1.75
C GLU A 168 -2.67 -29.70 2.43
N LYS A 169 -1.71 -28.86 2.02
CA LYS A 169 -0.38 -28.82 2.64
C LYS A 169 -0.50 -28.42 4.11
N GLU A 170 -1.29 -27.39 4.43
CA GLU A 170 -1.46 -26.95 5.82
C GLU A 170 -2.16 -28.01 6.66
N LYS A 171 -3.19 -28.68 6.14
CA LYS A 171 -3.85 -29.82 6.80
C LYS A 171 -2.84 -30.91 7.15
N GLN A 172 -1.96 -31.27 6.21
CA GLN A 172 -0.93 -32.29 6.46
C GLN A 172 0.03 -31.85 7.56
N VAL A 173 0.48 -30.60 7.55
CA VAL A 173 1.36 -30.04 8.59
C VAL A 173 0.69 -30.11 9.97
N GLN A 174 -0.59 -29.72 10.07
CA GLN A 174 -1.34 -29.75 11.32
C GLN A 174 -1.54 -31.18 11.82
N MET A 175 -1.81 -32.14 10.93
CA MET A 175 -1.90 -33.57 11.29
C MET A 175 -0.57 -34.10 11.85
N ASP A 176 0.54 -33.74 11.23
CA ASP A 176 1.88 -34.18 11.68
C ASP A 176 2.22 -33.59 13.06
N ILE A 177 1.91 -32.30 13.28
CA ILE A 177 2.04 -31.64 14.59
C ILE A 177 1.16 -32.35 15.64
N ALA A 178 -0.07 -32.68 15.30
CA ALA A 178 -0.99 -33.39 16.21
C ALA A 178 -0.45 -34.78 16.58
N ARG A 179 0.08 -35.54 15.62
CA ARG A 179 0.69 -36.86 15.86
C ARG A 179 1.92 -36.76 16.78
N GLU A 180 2.80 -35.79 16.51
CA GLU A 180 4.00 -35.56 17.35
C GLU A 180 3.63 -35.12 18.77
N SER A 181 2.53 -34.39 18.95
CA SER A 181 2.06 -33.95 20.28
C SER A 181 1.44 -35.07 21.13
N GLY A 182 1.27 -36.29 20.57
CA GLY A 182 0.66 -37.45 21.26
C GLY A 182 -0.83 -37.31 21.55
N LYS A 183 -1.52 -36.35 20.90
CA LYS A 183 -2.97 -36.21 20.99
C LYS A 183 -3.65 -37.30 20.14
N PRO A 184 -4.79 -37.86 20.60
CA PRO A 184 -5.54 -38.83 19.79
C PRO A 184 -6.01 -38.17 18.47
N GLU A 185 -5.97 -38.97 17.40
CA GLU A 185 -6.57 -38.53 16.11
C GLU A 185 -8.07 -38.31 16.32
N ALA A 186 -8.58 -37.14 15.87
CA ALA A 186 -9.98 -36.76 15.97
C ALA A 186 -10.78 -37.36 14.81
#